data_88d4b40e79dc4d61e100b5d9fdc84b5b
#
_entry.id   88d4b40e79dc4d61e100b5d9fdc84b5b
#
_cell.length_a   1.000
_cell.length_b   1.000
_cell.length_c   1.000
_cell.angle_alpha   90.00
_cell.angle_beta   90.00
_cell.angle_gamma   90.00
#
_symmetry.space_group_name_H-M   'P 1'
#
loop_
_entity.id
_entity.type
_entity.pdbx_description
1 polymer ?
#
loop_
_entity_poly.entity_id
_entity_poly.type
_entity_poly.pdbx_seq_one_letter_code
_entity_poly.pdbx_strand_id
1 'polypeptide(L)'
;IGGDVTPLFAPEYRDFFGDDVQLKVDVQTSTDSQVKLEAFDLTAKSIRLQGSADIGAQGWPERLNVTGQIASQDGSSVLLPLSGPKTYVDTVSINLNYDAAIATDWTTAFTVNGFDRPGLYMDQITLSGGGILVPGEGAAQGEVSANLAYQVDGLALDDAATAQAFGNQISGVLEAARTEGSPTRISRFTLDGPGMEALADATIQGSKAGLRTQSNIVLTVNALERFSGLAGRDLAGAGEIAIASTVTPLDGLFDVILSGTTTDLSIGVPQLDAVFKGRGTVSAAAVRDTAGTRLEAFQIKTDAADVTASADITSIESRTKFDLTVADVALIEPKLQGPATLSGTATRAANGTVNIDLIGGAADTLLDVLARINPTQDGQTVAITAVADVADLRRYAQVSGRDLAGAAKLDVTLDLLEDRQRFTASVSGTTRDLALGITQVDPLLRGDGTLSAQFSRAGLDQFILQSLDVATDAAKITASGQGGLAGAVNLDMAADIPDAAVLDQGLSGPINATIAVSRDEAENGDVAIRFNGPGTVVSLQG
;
A
#
# COMPACT_ATOMS: atom_id res chain seq x y z
N ILE A 1 -9.31 -36.51 45.72
CA ILE A 1 -10.19 -35.34 45.91
C ILE A 1 -11.14 -35.33 44.73
N GLY A 2 -12.45 -35.19 45.01
CA GLY A 2 -13.45 -35.09 43.94
C GLY A 2 -14.62 -34.24 44.38
N GLY A 3 -15.40 -33.74 43.41
CA GLY A 3 -16.60 -32.98 43.68
C GLY A 3 -16.96 -32.02 42.57
N ASP A 4 -18.06 -31.29 42.80
CA ASP A 4 -18.52 -30.23 41.91
C ASP A 4 -17.66 -28.97 42.06
N VAL A 5 -16.88 -28.65 41.04
CA VAL A 5 -16.08 -27.44 40.95
C VAL A 5 -16.75 -26.36 40.07
N THR A 6 -17.93 -26.64 39.51
CA THR A 6 -18.64 -25.71 38.62
C THR A 6 -18.93 -24.34 39.26
N PRO A 7 -19.17 -24.20 40.60
CA PRO A 7 -19.35 -22.88 41.21
C PRO A 7 -18.11 -21.97 41.14
N LEU A 8 -16.92 -22.53 40.92
CA LEU A 8 -15.67 -21.76 40.84
C LEU A 8 -15.44 -21.14 39.46
N PHE A 9 -16.22 -21.54 38.46
CA PHE A 9 -16.07 -21.09 37.07
C PHE A 9 -17.25 -20.26 36.59
N ALA A 10 -16.98 -19.40 35.60
CA ALA A 10 -18.04 -18.68 34.92
C ALA A 10 -19.09 -19.67 34.32
N PRO A 11 -20.38 -19.31 34.27
CA PRO A 11 -21.44 -20.22 33.86
C PRO A 11 -21.18 -20.95 32.54
N GLU A 12 -20.58 -20.25 31.58
CA GLU A 12 -20.27 -20.80 30.24
C GLU A 12 -19.22 -21.93 30.24
N TYR A 13 -18.33 -21.97 31.26
CA TYR A 13 -17.25 -22.96 31.33
C TYR A 13 -17.60 -24.15 32.28
N ARG A 14 -18.76 -24.10 32.95
CA ARG A 14 -19.14 -25.15 33.87
C ARG A 14 -19.29 -26.50 33.20
N ASP A 15 -19.78 -26.49 31.96
CA ASP A 15 -19.99 -27.71 31.17
C ASP A 15 -18.65 -28.39 30.78
N PHE A 16 -17.55 -27.65 30.70
CA PHE A 16 -16.22 -28.21 30.47
C PHE A 16 -15.75 -29.14 31.59
N PHE A 17 -16.02 -28.76 32.84
CA PHE A 17 -15.64 -29.54 34.02
C PHE A 17 -16.72 -30.54 34.41
N GLY A 18 -17.98 -30.20 34.25
CA GLY A 18 -19.11 -30.99 34.75
C GLY A 18 -19.21 -30.95 36.28
N ASP A 19 -20.15 -31.69 36.82
CA ASP A 19 -20.48 -31.76 38.25
C ASP A 19 -19.64 -32.80 39.04
N ASP A 20 -18.88 -33.65 38.35
CA ASP A 20 -18.01 -34.69 38.95
C ASP A 20 -16.59 -34.59 38.43
N VAL A 21 -15.79 -33.70 39.04
CA VAL A 21 -14.34 -33.62 38.81
C VAL A 21 -13.63 -34.52 39.80
N GLN A 22 -12.82 -35.44 39.32
CA GLN A 22 -11.99 -36.31 40.12
C GLN A 22 -10.52 -36.02 39.89
N LEU A 23 -9.80 -35.72 40.96
CA LEU A 23 -8.37 -35.58 41.00
C LEU A 23 -7.77 -36.58 41.98
N LYS A 24 -7.06 -37.55 41.46
CA LYS A 24 -6.21 -38.45 42.25
C LYS A 24 -4.79 -37.93 42.16
N VAL A 25 -4.15 -37.75 43.30
CA VAL A 25 -2.81 -37.22 43.39
C VAL A 25 -2.02 -38.01 44.43
N ASP A 26 -0.85 -38.44 44.04
CA ASP A 26 0.15 -38.98 44.95
C ASP A 26 1.31 -37.97 45.01
N VAL A 27 1.44 -37.30 46.16
CA VAL A 27 2.39 -36.19 46.35
C VAL A 27 3.35 -36.56 47.47
N GLN A 28 4.62 -36.48 47.21
CA GLN A 28 5.66 -36.53 48.21
C GLN A 28 6.34 -35.15 48.28
N THR A 29 6.45 -34.60 49.47
CA THR A 29 7.20 -33.36 49.71
C THR A 29 8.43 -33.67 50.53
N SER A 30 9.59 -33.20 50.08
CA SER A 30 10.84 -33.29 50.82
C SER A 30 11.10 -32.00 51.62
N THR A 31 11.90 -32.09 52.68
CA THR A 31 12.39 -30.93 53.49
C THR A 31 13.23 -29.95 52.68
N ASP A 32 13.74 -30.37 51.52
CA ASP A 32 14.60 -29.57 50.63
C ASP A 32 13.80 -28.83 49.54
N SER A 33 12.49 -28.56 49.77
CA SER A 33 11.60 -27.85 48.85
C SER A 33 11.39 -28.57 47.48
N GLN A 34 11.71 -29.84 47.39
CA GLN A 34 11.35 -30.64 46.20
C GLN A 34 9.89 -31.04 46.30
N VAL A 35 9.18 -30.93 45.17
CA VAL A 35 7.79 -31.39 45.02
C VAL A 35 7.80 -32.56 44.04
N LYS A 36 7.45 -33.75 44.54
CA LYS A 36 7.28 -34.96 43.71
C LYS A 36 5.81 -35.25 43.59
N LEU A 37 5.31 -35.14 42.40
CA LEU A 37 3.99 -35.58 42.00
C LEU A 37 4.14 -36.92 41.31
N GLU A 38 4.19 -38.01 42.09
CA GLU A 38 4.48 -39.36 41.60
C GLU A 38 3.46 -39.81 40.55
N ALA A 39 2.19 -39.49 40.80
CA ALA A 39 1.13 -39.70 39.84
C ALA A 39 0.01 -38.68 40.06
N PHE A 40 -0.55 -38.20 38.98
CA PHE A 40 -1.83 -37.50 38.98
C PHE A 40 -2.76 -38.06 37.91
N ASP A 41 -4.04 -38.10 38.22
CA ASP A 41 -5.11 -38.47 37.29
C ASP A 41 -6.26 -37.47 37.51
N LEU A 42 -6.41 -36.56 36.57
CA LEU A 42 -7.49 -35.60 36.52
C LEU A 42 -8.53 -36.09 35.50
N THR A 43 -9.71 -36.36 35.95
CA THR A 43 -10.86 -36.68 35.11
C THR A 43 -12.02 -35.72 35.38
N ALA A 44 -12.50 -35.10 34.33
CA ALA A 44 -13.69 -34.27 34.34
C ALA A 44 -14.52 -34.57 33.08
N LYS A 45 -15.65 -33.86 32.88
CA LYS A 45 -16.57 -34.16 31.77
C LYS A 45 -15.87 -34.12 30.41
N SER A 46 -15.09 -33.07 30.13
CA SER A 46 -14.46 -32.87 28.81
C SER A 46 -12.95 -33.03 28.82
N ILE A 47 -12.30 -33.23 29.96
CA ILE A 47 -10.85 -33.34 30.03
C ILE A 47 -10.42 -34.55 30.86
N ARG A 48 -9.40 -35.22 30.36
CA ARG A 48 -8.62 -36.24 31.08
C ARG A 48 -7.16 -35.92 30.94
N LEU A 49 -6.46 -35.79 32.08
CA LEU A 49 -5.01 -35.60 32.14
C LEU A 49 -4.45 -36.58 33.15
N GLN A 50 -3.39 -37.25 32.77
CA GLN A 50 -2.67 -38.17 33.66
C GLN A 50 -1.17 -37.98 33.50
N GLY A 51 -0.43 -38.20 34.55
CA GLY A 51 1.01 -38.06 34.45
C GLY A 51 1.75 -38.07 35.77
N SER A 52 3.00 -37.61 35.70
CA SER A 52 3.87 -37.39 36.85
C SER A 52 4.72 -36.15 36.62
N ALA A 53 5.10 -35.47 37.71
CA ALA A 53 5.96 -34.30 37.64
C ALA A 53 6.84 -34.25 38.90
N ASP A 54 8.14 -34.20 38.72
CA ASP A 54 9.10 -33.94 39.79
C ASP A 54 9.77 -32.60 39.51
N ILE A 55 9.68 -31.71 40.49
CA ILE A 55 10.26 -30.35 40.42
C ILE A 55 11.36 -30.29 41.46
N GLY A 56 12.58 -30.03 41.02
CA GLY A 56 13.75 -29.88 41.89
C GLY A 56 13.68 -28.60 42.74
N ALA A 57 14.54 -28.51 43.75
CA ALA A 57 14.57 -27.40 44.73
C ALA A 57 14.75 -26.01 44.08
N GLN A 58 15.32 -25.92 42.89
CA GLN A 58 15.52 -24.68 42.13
C GLN A 58 14.36 -24.34 41.17
N GLY A 59 13.28 -25.17 41.19
CA GLY A 59 12.10 -24.96 40.32
C GLY A 59 12.23 -25.53 38.92
N TRP A 60 13.31 -26.25 38.60
CA TRP A 60 13.44 -26.96 37.33
C TRP A 60 12.74 -28.29 37.36
N PRO A 61 12.08 -28.73 36.29
CA PRO A 61 11.55 -30.09 36.22
C PRO A 61 12.68 -31.11 36.13
N GLU A 62 12.60 -32.17 36.94
CA GLU A 62 13.46 -33.37 36.89
C GLU A 62 12.77 -34.52 36.15
N ARG A 63 11.44 -34.59 36.27
CA ARG A 63 10.58 -35.50 35.49
C ARG A 63 9.29 -34.82 35.17
N LEU A 64 8.81 -34.96 33.94
CA LEU A 64 7.54 -34.39 33.48
C LEU A 64 6.95 -35.29 32.39
N ASN A 65 6.02 -36.17 32.79
CA ASN A 65 5.32 -37.03 31.85
C ASN A 65 3.84 -36.69 31.93
N VAL A 66 3.28 -36.17 30.84
CA VAL A 66 1.88 -35.73 30.78
C VAL A 66 1.25 -36.30 29.52
N THR A 67 0.19 -37.05 29.70
CA THR A 67 -0.69 -37.46 28.60
C THR A 67 -2.10 -36.94 28.89
N GLY A 68 -2.78 -36.48 27.86
CA GLY A 68 -4.12 -35.97 28.05
C GLY A 68 -4.95 -35.86 26.80
N GLN A 69 -6.24 -35.74 27.03
CA GLN A 69 -7.21 -35.58 26.00
C GLN A 69 -8.30 -34.59 26.45
N ILE A 70 -8.71 -33.69 25.56
CA ILE A 70 -9.96 -32.93 25.68
C ILE A 70 -10.88 -33.43 24.59
N ALA A 71 -12.08 -33.86 24.96
CA ALA A 71 -13.10 -34.30 24.03
C ALA A 71 -14.45 -34.37 24.75
N SER A 72 -15.54 -34.13 24.06
CA SER A 72 -16.90 -34.41 24.55
C SER A 72 -17.22 -35.90 24.38
N GLN A 73 -17.98 -36.46 25.29
CA GLN A 73 -18.42 -37.85 25.22
C GLN A 73 -19.42 -38.12 24.09
N ASP A 74 -20.16 -37.13 23.69
CA ASP A 74 -21.18 -37.20 22.63
C ASP A 74 -20.62 -36.72 21.24
N GLY A 75 -19.35 -36.37 21.17
CA GLY A 75 -18.70 -35.90 19.94
C GLY A 75 -19.01 -34.46 19.58
N SER A 76 -19.64 -33.68 20.45
CA SER A 76 -19.84 -32.25 20.26
C SER A 76 -18.54 -31.46 20.53
N SER A 77 -18.41 -30.28 19.94
CA SER A 77 -17.28 -29.39 20.19
C SER A 77 -17.28 -28.90 21.65
N VAL A 78 -16.11 -28.80 22.23
CA VAL A 78 -15.84 -28.41 23.61
C VAL A 78 -15.43 -26.97 23.69
N LEU A 79 -16.13 -26.13 24.46
CA LEU A 79 -15.72 -24.77 24.78
C LEU A 79 -14.56 -24.79 25.77
N LEU A 80 -13.39 -24.31 25.36
CA LEU A 80 -12.22 -24.22 26.22
C LEU A 80 -12.35 -23.08 27.25
N PRO A 81 -11.94 -23.31 28.52
CA PRO A 81 -11.98 -22.27 29.57
C PRO A 81 -10.80 -21.29 29.42
N LEU A 82 -10.74 -20.61 28.28
CA LEU A 82 -9.71 -19.61 27.97
C LEU A 82 -10.29 -18.20 28.09
N SER A 83 -9.45 -17.25 28.51
CA SER A 83 -9.85 -15.84 28.50
C SER A 83 -9.88 -15.29 27.08
N GLY A 84 -10.81 -14.37 26.81
CA GLY A 84 -10.96 -13.74 25.50
C GLY A 84 -12.12 -14.31 24.66
N PRO A 85 -12.03 -14.30 23.33
CA PRO A 85 -13.09 -14.85 22.47
C PRO A 85 -13.32 -16.35 22.72
N LYS A 86 -14.58 -16.77 22.64
CA LYS A 86 -14.96 -18.18 22.82
C LYS A 86 -14.21 -19.05 21.81
N THR A 87 -13.53 -20.06 22.33
CA THR A 87 -12.71 -20.99 21.54
C THR A 87 -13.22 -22.40 21.74
N TYR A 88 -13.60 -23.05 20.67
CA TYR A 88 -14.09 -24.43 20.66
C TYR A 88 -13.06 -25.35 20.02
N VAL A 89 -13.09 -26.61 20.40
CA VAL A 89 -12.31 -27.69 19.79
C VAL A 89 -13.17 -28.96 19.76
N ASP A 90 -12.98 -29.79 18.77
CA ASP A 90 -13.60 -31.12 18.77
C ASP A 90 -12.81 -32.08 19.64
N THR A 91 -11.48 -32.13 19.41
CA THR A 91 -10.60 -32.93 20.26
C THR A 91 -9.24 -32.25 20.42
N VAL A 92 -8.60 -32.45 21.57
CA VAL A 92 -7.19 -32.14 21.80
C VAL A 92 -6.53 -33.37 22.35
N SER A 93 -5.35 -33.72 21.83
CA SER A 93 -4.46 -34.73 22.44
C SER A 93 -3.11 -34.13 22.79
N ILE A 94 -2.59 -34.50 23.97
CA ILE A 94 -1.34 -33.98 24.51
C ILE A 94 -0.47 -35.17 24.94
N ASN A 95 0.78 -35.16 24.53
CA ASN A 95 1.77 -36.08 25.02
C ASN A 95 3.07 -35.29 25.24
N LEU A 96 3.59 -35.28 26.46
CA LEU A 96 4.84 -34.64 26.83
C LEU A 96 5.64 -35.59 27.72
N ASN A 97 6.88 -35.88 27.37
CA ASN A 97 7.76 -36.79 28.09
C ASN A 97 9.12 -36.14 28.34
N TYR A 98 9.55 -36.18 29.60
CA TYR A 98 10.87 -35.77 30.04
C TYR A 98 11.22 -36.55 31.33
N ASP A 99 12.44 -37.05 31.42
CA ASP A 99 12.98 -37.68 32.63
C ASP A 99 14.50 -37.49 32.67
N ALA A 100 14.96 -36.57 33.52
CA ALA A 100 16.38 -36.23 33.69
C ALA A 100 17.24 -37.41 34.15
N ALA A 101 16.63 -38.42 34.80
CA ALA A 101 17.34 -39.63 35.21
C ALA A 101 17.66 -40.56 34.03
N ILE A 102 16.94 -40.41 32.91
CA ILE A 102 17.13 -41.20 31.69
C ILE A 102 17.96 -40.45 30.67
N ALA A 103 17.54 -39.20 30.35
CA ALA A 103 18.18 -38.34 29.37
C ALA A 103 17.81 -36.87 29.60
N THR A 104 18.56 -35.94 29.00
CA THR A 104 18.25 -34.52 28.98
C THR A 104 17.20 -34.17 27.90
N ASP A 105 16.87 -35.12 27.04
CA ASP A 105 15.92 -34.91 25.94
C ASP A 105 14.47 -34.97 26.44
N TRP A 106 13.66 -34.02 25.97
CA TRP A 106 12.21 -34.06 26.12
C TRP A 106 11.54 -34.19 24.76
N THR A 107 10.33 -34.76 24.73
CA THR A 107 9.54 -34.94 23.52
C THR A 107 8.10 -34.52 23.75
N THR A 108 7.47 -34.01 22.69
CA THR A 108 6.04 -33.67 22.72
C THR A 108 5.34 -34.00 21.41
N ALA A 109 4.08 -34.36 21.53
CA ALA A 109 3.13 -34.43 20.43
C ALA A 109 1.81 -33.79 20.88
N PHE A 110 1.32 -32.82 20.13
CA PHE A 110 0.10 -32.10 20.39
C PHE A 110 -0.74 -32.08 19.11
N THR A 111 -2.01 -32.44 19.21
CA THR A 111 -2.96 -32.41 18.08
C THR A 111 -4.25 -31.77 18.55
N VAL A 112 -4.75 -30.81 17.80
CA VAL A 112 -6.08 -30.20 17.95
C VAL A 112 -6.86 -30.46 16.68
N ASN A 113 -8.10 -30.93 16.82
CA ASN A 113 -9.03 -31.07 15.71
C ASN A 113 -10.22 -30.14 15.94
N GLY A 114 -10.72 -29.55 14.87
CA GLY A 114 -11.90 -28.68 14.89
C GLY A 114 -11.72 -27.43 15.75
N PHE A 115 -10.55 -26.76 15.62
CA PHE A 115 -10.36 -25.49 16.32
C PHE A 115 -11.25 -24.41 15.70
N ASP A 116 -12.13 -23.84 16.52
CA ASP A 116 -13.08 -22.80 16.10
C ASP A 116 -13.06 -21.63 17.08
N ARG A 117 -12.77 -20.47 16.55
CA ARG A 117 -12.75 -19.20 17.26
C ARG A 117 -13.25 -18.10 16.31
N PRO A 118 -14.00 -17.07 16.76
CA PRO A 118 -14.45 -15.99 15.90
C PRO A 118 -13.32 -15.44 15.01
N GLY A 119 -13.54 -15.52 13.71
CA GLY A 119 -12.57 -15.09 12.70
C GLY A 119 -11.53 -16.12 12.26
N LEU A 120 -11.48 -17.30 12.89
CA LEU A 120 -10.44 -18.30 12.64
C LEU A 120 -10.97 -19.73 12.89
N TYR A 121 -10.94 -20.56 11.86
CA TYR A 121 -11.21 -21.98 11.94
C TYR A 121 -10.03 -22.79 11.39
N MET A 122 -9.74 -23.97 11.97
CA MET A 122 -8.74 -24.93 11.52
C MET A 122 -9.24 -26.35 11.70
N ASP A 123 -9.16 -27.17 10.66
CA ASP A 123 -9.55 -28.57 10.73
C ASP A 123 -8.63 -29.34 11.68
N GLN A 124 -7.31 -29.17 11.50
CA GLN A 124 -6.33 -29.84 12.34
C GLN A 124 -5.09 -28.97 12.55
N ILE A 125 -4.58 -28.97 13.77
CA ILE A 125 -3.28 -28.44 14.16
C ILE A 125 -2.47 -29.56 14.74
N THR A 126 -1.27 -29.79 14.22
CA THR A 126 -0.29 -30.71 14.79
C THR A 126 0.98 -29.99 15.18
N LEU A 127 1.53 -30.33 16.33
CA LEU A 127 2.82 -29.90 16.82
C LEU A 127 3.55 -31.12 17.36
N SER A 128 4.75 -31.40 16.86
CA SER A 128 5.53 -32.54 17.31
C SER A 128 7.02 -32.25 17.31
N GLY A 129 7.73 -32.86 18.19
CA GLY A 129 9.19 -32.73 18.30
C GLY A 129 9.68 -32.87 19.72
N GLY A 130 10.71 -32.12 20.06
CA GLY A 130 11.33 -32.17 21.38
C GLY A 130 12.51 -31.22 21.48
N GLY A 131 13.38 -31.46 22.41
CA GLY A 131 14.56 -30.64 22.64
C GLY A 131 15.37 -31.14 23.83
N ILE A 132 16.20 -30.27 24.36
CA ILE A 132 17.05 -30.56 25.52
C ILE A 132 16.60 -29.69 26.68
N LEU A 133 16.55 -30.26 27.88
CA LEU A 133 16.33 -29.51 29.11
C LEU A 133 17.44 -29.93 30.11
N VAL A 134 18.27 -28.97 30.45
CA VAL A 134 19.33 -29.13 31.45
C VAL A 134 18.97 -28.21 32.62
N PRO A 135 18.60 -28.77 33.77
CA PRO A 135 18.31 -27.96 34.96
C PRO A 135 19.54 -27.17 35.41
N GLY A 136 19.29 -25.94 35.91
CA GLY A 136 20.35 -25.16 36.56
C GLY A 136 20.69 -25.72 37.93
N GLU A 137 21.96 -25.86 38.25
CA GLU A 137 22.46 -26.31 39.58
C GLU A 137 23.54 -25.38 40.10
N GLY A 138 23.37 -24.87 41.33
CA GLY A 138 24.34 -24.01 41.99
C GLY A 138 24.63 -22.75 41.18
N ALA A 139 25.84 -22.63 40.64
CA ALA A 139 26.24 -21.54 39.75
C ALA A 139 26.06 -21.85 38.26
N ALA A 140 25.67 -23.07 37.90
CA ALA A 140 25.40 -23.43 36.51
C ALA A 140 24.02 -22.94 36.09
N GLN A 141 23.95 -22.24 34.94
CA GLN A 141 22.70 -21.77 34.37
C GLN A 141 21.95 -22.91 33.70
N GLY A 142 20.66 -22.98 33.91
CA GLY A 142 19.82 -23.94 33.22
C GLY A 142 19.65 -23.58 31.73
N GLU A 143 19.41 -24.59 30.91
CA GLU A 143 19.21 -24.44 29.47
C GLU A 143 17.99 -25.23 29.01
N VAL A 144 17.19 -24.64 28.14
CA VAL A 144 16.11 -25.31 27.43
C VAL A 144 16.20 -25.00 25.93
N SER A 145 16.06 -26.07 25.13
CA SER A 145 15.92 -25.93 23.69
C SER A 145 14.67 -26.68 23.18
N ALA A 146 14.22 -26.32 22.01
CA ALA A 146 13.10 -26.92 21.32
C ALA A 146 13.39 -27.03 19.83
N ASN A 147 13.00 -28.17 19.23
CA ASN A 147 12.93 -28.38 17.79
C ASN A 147 11.56 -29.00 17.50
N LEU A 148 10.64 -28.18 16.98
CA LEU A 148 9.23 -28.51 16.84
C LEU A 148 8.82 -28.33 15.37
N ALA A 149 8.23 -29.38 14.80
CA ALA A 149 7.51 -29.31 13.54
C ALA A 149 6.04 -29.01 13.81
N TYR A 150 5.46 -28.12 13.02
CA TYR A 150 4.03 -27.79 13.08
C TYR A 150 3.37 -27.88 11.71
N GLN A 151 2.08 -28.22 11.72
CA GLN A 151 1.23 -28.22 10.54
C GLN A 151 -0.17 -27.78 10.93
N VAL A 152 -0.77 -26.96 10.08
CA VAL A 152 -2.16 -26.50 10.17
C VAL A 152 -2.85 -26.85 8.86
N ASP A 153 -3.91 -27.63 8.94
CA ASP A 153 -4.75 -28.01 7.81
C ASP A 153 -6.15 -27.42 7.96
N GLY A 154 -6.78 -27.12 6.83
CA GLY A 154 -8.13 -26.55 6.80
C GLY A 154 -8.22 -25.15 7.40
N LEU A 155 -7.15 -24.35 7.31
CA LEU A 155 -7.15 -22.97 7.78
C LEU A 155 -8.21 -22.16 7.02
N ALA A 156 -9.17 -21.60 7.74
CA ALA A 156 -10.18 -20.70 7.22
C ALA A 156 -10.23 -19.42 8.08
N LEU A 157 -10.17 -18.29 7.42
CA LEU A 157 -10.19 -16.97 8.02
C LEU A 157 -11.42 -16.21 7.52
N ASP A 158 -12.11 -15.48 8.39
CA ASP A 158 -13.28 -14.68 8.02
C ASP A 158 -12.93 -13.54 7.07
N ASP A 159 -11.73 -12.95 7.23
CA ASP A 159 -11.23 -11.96 6.29
C ASP A 159 -10.77 -12.63 4.99
N ALA A 160 -11.53 -12.42 3.92
CA ALA A 160 -11.29 -13.05 2.62
C ALA A 160 -9.90 -12.70 2.03
N ALA A 161 -9.40 -11.50 2.28
CA ALA A 161 -8.10 -11.06 1.80
C ALA A 161 -6.96 -11.82 2.50
N THR A 162 -7.06 -11.96 3.81
CA THR A 162 -6.12 -12.74 4.62
C THR A 162 -6.22 -14.23 4.29
N ALA A 163 -7.43 -14.78 4.11
CA ALA A 163 -7.65 -16.17 3.69
C ALA A 163 -7.00 -16.47 2.34
N GLN A 164 -7.14 -15.56 1.37
CA GLN A 164 -6.49 -15.69 0.07
C GLN A 164 -4.95 -15.67 0.18
N ALA A 165 -4.40 -14.80 1.03
CA ALA A 165 -2.96 -14.65 1.20
C ALA A 165 -2.32 -15.92 1.78
N PHE A 166 -2.84 -16.43 2.90
CA PHE A 166 -2.25 -17.57 3.60
C PHE A 166 -2.70 -18.94 3.07
N GLY A 167 -3.87 -19.01 2.42
CA GLY A 167 -4.45 -20.27 1.96
C GLY A 167 -5.00 -21.12 3.11
N ASN A 168 -5.14 -22.42 2.85
CA ASN A 168 -5.80 -23.35 3.78
C ASN A 168 -4.85 -24.33 4.47
N GLN A 169 -3.55 -24.23 4.21
CA GLN A 169 -2.53 -25.09 4.81
C GLN A 169 -1.26 -24.30 5.07
N ILE A 170 -0.69 -24.45 6.25
CA ILE A 170 0.61 -23.89 6.63
C ILE A 170 1.39 -24.97 7.40
N SER A 171 2.68 -25.06 7.14
CA SER A 171 3.58 -25.96 7.88
C SER A 171 4.93 -25.29 8.14
N GLY A 172 5.70 -25.85 9.04
CA GLY A 172 7.04 -25.36 9.31
C GLY A 172 7.72 -26.01 10.49
N VAL A 173 8.88 -25.43 10.83
CA VAL A 173 9.72 -25.86 11.94
C VAL A 173 10.08 -24.65 12.79
N LEU A 174 10.12 -24.84 14.11
CA LEU A 174 10.62 -23.90 15.09
C LEU A 174 11.77 -24.52 15.87
N GLU A 175 12.97 -23.94 15.75
CA GLU A 175 14.13 -24.26 16.57
C GLU A 175 14.43 -23.07 17.49
N ALA A 176 14.35 -23.29 18.79
CA ALA A 176 14.56 -22.24 19.78
C ALA A 176 15.40 -22.75 20.96
N ALA A 177 16.16 -21.86 21.57
CA ALA A 177 16.91 -22.14 22.79
C ALA A 177 16.94 -20.94 23.73
N ARG A 178 17.02 -21.22 25.02
CA ARG A 178 17.19 -20.22 26.07
C ARG A 178 18.04 -20.76 27.18
N THR A 179 19.07 -20.00 27.52
CA THR A 179 19.82 -20.17 28.78
C THR A 179 19.25 -19.23 29.83
N GLU A 180 19.21 -19.65 31.06
CA GLU A 180 18.71 -18.84 32.19
C GLU A 180 19.41 -17.47 32.26
N GLY A 181 18.63 -16.39 32.42
CA GLY A 181 19.15 -15.03 32.44
C GLY A 181 19.51 -14.44 31.06
N SER A 182 19.49 -15.25 30.00
CA SER A 182 19.82 -14.84 28.63
C SER A 182 18.57 -14.60 27.76
N PRO A 183 18.68 -13.87 26.64
CA PRO A 183 17.62 -13.76 25.66
C PRO A 183 17.21 -15.12 25.09
N THR A 184 15.95 -15.24 24.66
CA THR A 184 15.50 -16.39 23.89
C THR A 184 16.03 -16.26 22.46
N ARG A 185 16.68 -17.30 21.95
CA ARG A 185 17.17 -17.38 20.58
C ARG A 185 16.30 -18.34 19.78
N ILE A 186 15.75 -17.85 18.68
CA ILE A 186 15.16 -18.67 17.64
C ILE A 186 16.24 -18.80 16.58
N SER A 187 16.80 -20.00 16.43
CA SER A 187 17.85 -20.27 15.44
C SER A 187 17.26 -20.54 14.06
N ARG A 188 16.02 -21.03 14.02
CA ARG A 188 15.28 -21.28 12.79
C ARG A 188 13.78 -21.25 13.03
N PHE A 189 13.10 -20.50 12.21
CA PHE A 189 11.66 -20.57 12.03
C PHE A 189 11.38 -20.67 10.54
N THR A 190 10.64 -21.67 10.10
CA THR A 190 10.19 -21.77 8.72
C THR A 190 8.68 -21.75 8.67
N LEU A 191 8.15 -21.14 7.62
CA LEU A 191 6.73 -21.16 7.27
C LEU A 191 6.66 -21.52 5.79
N ASP A 192 5.92 -22.56 5.49
CA ASP A 192 5.62 -23.01 4.13
C ASP A 192 4.11 -22.99 3.95
N GLY A 193 3.67 -22.23 2.96
CA GLY A 193 2.26 -22.05 2.62
C GLY A 193 2.05 -21.89 1.11
N PRO A 194 0.82 -21.94 0.62
CA PRO A 194 0.55 -21.87 -0.80
C PRO A 194 1.06 -20.57 -1.42
N GLY A 195 2.13 -20.67 -2.22
CA GLY A 195 2.73 -19.54 -2.94
C GLY A 195 3.63 -18.64 -2.11
N MET A 196 3.97 -19.02 -0.87
CA MET A 196 4.92 -18.29 -0.03
C MET A 196 5.72 -19.23 0.86
N GLU A 197 6.97 -18.88 1.08
CA GLU A 197 7.87 -19.53 2.01
C GLU A 197 8.60 -18.47 2.84
N ALA A 198 8.75 -18.68 4.14
CA ALA A 198 9.55 -17.83 5.01
C ALA A 198 10.57 -18.63 5.80
N LEU A 199 11.77 -18.07 5.91
CA LEU A 199 12.83 -18.55 6.80
C LEU A 199 13.24 -17.37 7.69
N ALA A 200 13.25 -17.58 9.01
CA ALA A 200 13.63 -16.54 9.93
C ALA A 200 14.52 -17.06 11.06
N ASP A 201 15.35 -16.18 11.59
CA ASP A 201 16.00 -16.30 12.88
C ASP A 201 15.70 -15.06 13.74
N ALA A 202 15.73 -15.18 15.06
CA ALA A 202 15.48 -14.07 15.95
C ALA A 202 16.17 -14.22 17.33
N THR A 203 16.42 -13.09 17.95
CA THR A 203 16.82 -13.01 19.37
C THR A 203 15.84 -12.10 20.10
N ILE A 204 15.17 -12.61 21.13
CA ILE A 204 14.11 -11.93 21.87
C ILE A 204 14.58 -11.66 23.29
N GLN A 205 14.67 -10.41 23.67
CA GLN A 205 14.98 -9.98 25.03
C GLN A 205 13.73 -10.03 25.91
N GLY A 206 13.92 -10.09 27.23
CA GLY A 206 12.81 -10.16 28.18
C GLY A 206 11.94 -8.88 28.22
N SER A 207 10.82 -8.95 28.95
CA SER A 207 9.84 -7.86 29.08
C SER A 207 10.43 -6.56 29.65
N LYS A 208 11.47 -6.63 30.49
CA LYS A 208 12.19 -5.46 30.99
C LYS A 208 12.88 -4.65 29.89
N ALA A 209 13.16 -5.24 28.75
CA ALA A 209 13.72 -4.60 27.57
C ALA A 209 12.64 -4.39 26.46
N GLY A 210 11.37 -4.29 26.84
CA GLY A 210 10.26 -4.06 25.92
C GLY A 210 10.00 -5.21 24.93
N LEU A 211 10.49 -6.42 25.21
CA LEU A 211 10.53 -7.58 24.30
C LEU A 211 11.32 -7.28 23.01
N ARG A 212 12.41 -6.51 23.13
CA ARG A 212 13.23 -6.16 21.97
C ARG A 212 13.64 -7.40 21.20
N THR A 213 13.22 -7.45 19.96
CA THR A 213 13.44 -8.56 19.04
C THR A 213 14.32 -8.10 17.89
N GLN A 214 15.43 -8.79 17.68
CA GLN A 214 16.25 -8.68 16.48
C GLN A 214 15.99 -9.89 15.62
N SER A 215 15.66 -9.70 14.34
CA SER A 215 15.35 -10.81 13.43
C SER A 215 15.90 -10.58 12.03
N ASN A 216 16.24 -11.70 11.38
CA ASN A 216 16.46 -11.77 9.94
C ASN A 216 15.42 -12.71 9.35
N ILE A 217 14.78 -12.28 8.27
CA ILE A 217 13.71 -13.01 7.61
C ILE A 217 14.01 -13.03 6.11
N VAL A 218 13.94 -14.20 5.50
CA VAL A 218 13.89 -14.34 4.04
C VAL A 218 12.50 -14.81 3.69
N LEU A 219 11.78 -13.99 2.90
CA LEU A 219 10.44 -14.27 2.42
C LEU A 219 10.48 -14.46 0.91
N THR A 220 10.08 -15.64 0.44
CA THR A 220 9.89 -15.96 -0.98
C THR A 220 8.40 -15.99 -1.28
N VAL A 221 7.97 -15.19 -2.23
CA VAL A 221 6.58 -15.14 -2.70
C VAL A 221 6.56 -15.47 -4.18
N ASN A 222 5.97 -16.60 -4.53
CA ASN A 222 5.88 -17.08 -5.90
C ASN A 222 4.59 -16.63 -6.62
N ALA A 223 3.64 -16.05 -5.87
CA ALA A 223 2.31 -15.66 -6.36
C ALA A 223 1.83 -14.41 -5.61
N LEU A 224 2.31 -13.22 -6.03
CA LEU A 224 1.94 -11.94 -5.41
C LEU A 224 0.44 -11.62 -5.53
N GLU A 225 -0.27 -12.18 -6.51
CA GLU A 225 -1.72 -12.04 -6.69
C GLU A 225 -2.53 -12.49 -5.48
N ARG A 226 -1.98 -13.38 -4.66
CA ARG A 226 -2.61 -13.82 -3.42
C ARG A 226 -2.73 -12.70 -2.38
N PHE A 227 -1.87 -11.71 -2.46
CA PHE A 227 -1.81 -10.57 -1.55
C PHE A 227 -2.59 -9.35 -2.06
N SER A 228 -3.24 -9.46 -3.24
CA SER A 228 -4.01 -8.37 -3.87
C SER A 228 -5.09 -7.81 -2.93
N GLY A 229 -5.82 -8.69 -2.26
CA GLY A 229 -6.86 -8.28 -1.29
C GLY A 229 -6.29 -7.46 -0.13
N LEU A 230 -5.17 -7.89 0.45
CA LEU A 230 -4.49 -7.18 1.54
C LEU A 230 -3.92 -5.83 1.10
N ALA A 231 -3.42 -5.75 -0.14
CA ALA A 231 -2.89 -4.52 -0.72
C ALA A 231 -3.99 -3.54 -1.16
N GLY A 232 -5.24 -3.99 -1.28
CA GLY A 232 -6.35 -3.22 -1.82
C GLY A 232 -6.18 -2.85 -3.29
N ARG A 233 -5.36 -3.62 -4.04
CA ARG A 233 -5.06 -3.45 -5.46
C ARG A 233 -4.59 -4.75 -6.08
N ASP A 234 -4.70 -4.86 -7.39
CA ASP A 234 -4.25 -6.03 -8.12
C ASP A 234 -2.71 -6.10 -8.10
N LEU A 235 -2.18 -7.16 -7.51
CA LEU A 235 -0.75 -7.48 -7.52
C LEU A 235 -0.52 -8.68 -8.42
N ALA A 236 0.66 -8.76 -9.05
CA ALA A 236 1.12 -9.96 -9.73
C ALA A 236 2.66 -10.04 -9.74
N GLY A 237 3.18 -11.21 -10.09
CA GLY A 237 4.60 -11.48 -10.13
C GLY A 237 5.10 -12.29 -8.94
N ALA A 238 6.42 -12.34 -8.80
CA ALA A 238 7.10 -13.08 -7.75
C ALA A 238 8.23 -12.23 -7.14
N GLY A 239 8.68 -12.60 -5.95
CA GLY A 239 9.82 -11.92 -5.31
C GLY A 239 10.43 -12.72 -4.17
N GLU A 240 11.69 -12.44 -3.91
CA GLU A 240 12.41 -12.87 -2.71
C GLU A 240 12.92 -11.64 -1.98
N ILE A 241 12.60 -11.53 -0.70
CA ILE A 241 12.87 -10.35 0.12
C ILE A 241 13.58 -10.79 1.39
N ALA A 242 14.76 -10.24 1.64
CA ALA A 242 15.47 -10.35 2.89
C ALA A 242 15.16 -9.12 3.76
N ILE A 243 14.79 -9.36 5.02
CA ILE A 243 14.41 -8.33 5.99
C ILE A 243 15.30 -8.50 7.22
N ALA A 244 16.03 -7.48 7.59
CA ALA A 244 16.70 -7.36 8.88
C ALA A 244 15.93 -6.36 9.73
N SER A 245 15.55 -6.73 10.95
CA SER A 245 14.76 -5.85 11.80
C SER A 245 15.19 -5.85 13.26
N THR A 246 15.00 -4.71 13.90
CA THR A 246 14.98 -4.57 15.35
C THR A 246 13.64 -3.94 15.73
N VAL A 247 12.84 -4.67 16.49
CA VAL A 247 11.50 -4.20 16.92
C VAL A 247 11.43 -4.23 18.44
N THR A 248 10.86 -3.19 19.03
CA THR A 248 10.53 -3.14 20.47
C THR A 248 9.01 -3.01 20.61
N PRO A 249 8.28 -4.15 20.59
CA PRO A 249 6.83 -4.16 20.45
C PRO A 249 6.08 -3.39 21.53
N LEU A 250 6.57 -3.42 22.79
CA LEU A 250 5.91 -2.73 23.91
C LEU A 250 6.01 -1.20 23.81
N ASP A 251 7.02 -0.69 23.08
CA ASP A 251 7.24 0.74 22.88
C ASP A 251 6.74 1.20 21.49
N GLY A 252 6.39 0.25 20.61
CA GLY A 252 5.97 0.52 19.23
C GLY A 252 7.10 1.05 18.35
N LEU A 253 8.37 0.79 18.71
CA LEU A 253 9.56 1.24 17.97
C LEU A 253 10.05 0.15 17.01
N PHE A 254 10.59 0.55 15.87
CA PHE A 254 11.23 -0.37 14.93
C PHE A 254 12.34 0.27 14.11
N ASP A 255 13.26 -0.56 13.66
CA ASP A 255 14.27 -0.30 12.64
C ASP A 255 14.25 -1.50 11.69
N VAL A 256 13.96 -1.28 10.42
CA VAL A 256 13.75 -2.34 9.41
C VAL A 256 14.51 -1.98 8.15
N ILE A 257 15.35 -2.89 7.70
CA ILE A 257 16.02 -2.84 6.40
C ILE A 257 15.52 -4.02 5.58
N LEU A 258 15.12 -3.75 4.37
CA LEU A 258 14.63 -4.75 3.42
C LEU A 258 15.42 -4.64 2.13
N SER A 259 15.76 -5.78 1.53
CA SER A 259 16.33 -5.87 0.19
C SER A 259 15.85 -7.14 -0.49
N GLY A 260 15.69 -7.11 -1.81
CA GLY A 260 15.23 -8.29 -2.53
C GLY A 260 15.23 -8.12 -4.04
N THR A 261 14.72 -9.16 -4.67
CA THR A 261 14.53 -9.22 -6.12
C THR A 261 13.06 -9.47 -6.45
N THR A 262 12.62 -8.95 -7.58
CA THR A 262 11.27 -9.16 -8.10
C THR A 262 11.34 -9.69 -9.52
N THR A 263 10.28 -10.39 -9.93
CA THR A 263 10.10 -10.87 -11.31
C THR A 263 8.68 -10.56 -11.74
N ASP A 264 8.55 -9.84 -12.87
CA ASP A 264 7.28 -9.45 -13.47
C ASP A 264 6.33 -8.77 -12.46
N LEU A 265 6.87 -7.84 -11.66
CA LEU A 265 6.11 -7.12 -10.64
C LEU A 265 5.00 -6.28 -11.30
N SER A 266 3.77 -6.45 -10.84
CA SER A 266 2.63 -5.60 -11.14
C SER A 266 2.01 -5.11 -9.84
N ILE A 267 1.66 -3.83 -9.79
CA ILE A 267 1.05 -3.17 -8.63
C ILE A 267 -0.37 -2.65 -8.92
N GLY A 268 -0.98 -3.10 -10.03
CA GLY A 268 -2.33 -2.71 -10.45
C GLY A 268 -2.45 -1.29 -11.01
N VAL A 269 -1.34 -0.73 -11.50
CA VAL A 269 -1.29 0.56 -12.20
C VAL A 269 -0.72 0.31 -13.59
N PRO A 270 -1.56 0.16 -14.63
CA PRO A 270 -1.12 -0.31 -15.95
C PRO A 270 0.07 0.43 -16.53
N GLN A 271 0.17 1.75 -16.28
CA GLN A 271 1.27 2.59 -16.75
C GLN A 271 2.60 2.26 -16.05
N LEU A 272 2.56 1.91 -14.76
CA LEU A 272 3.73 1.54 -13.97
C LEU A 272 4.06 0.05 -14.12
N ASP A 273 3.05 -0.80 -14.27
CA ASP A 273 3.24 -2.24 -14.44
C ASP A 273 4.09 -2.57 -15.67
N ALA A 274 3.96 -1.77 -16.73
CA ALA A 274 4.75 -1.94 -17.93
C ALA A 274 6.26 -1.73 -17.69
N VAL A 275 6.65 -0.84 -16.78
CA VAL A 275 8.06 -0.53 -16.48
C VAL A 275 8.64 -1.41 -15.37
N PHE A 276 7.80 -2.15 -14.63
CA PHE A 276 8.23 -3.08 -13.59
C PHE A 276 8.32 -4.53 -14.07
N LYS A 277 8.02 -4.80 -15.35
CA LYS A 277 8.19 -6.12 -15.96
C LYS A 277 9.66 -6.56 -16.01
N GLY A 278 9.84 -7.89 -16.00
CA GLY A 278 11.16 -8.52 -16.00
C GLY A 278 11.76 -8.60 -14.60
N ARG A 279 13.08 -8.64 -14.52
CA ARG A 279 13.79 -8.65 -13.25
C ARG A 279 13.91 -7.25 -12.67
N GLY A 280 13.63 -7.17 -11.38
CA GLY A 280 13.83 -5.95 -10.61
C GLY A 280 14.55 -6.23 -9.29
N THR A 281 15.02 -5.17 -8.67
CA THR A 281 15.50 -5.15 -7.29
C THR A 281 14.65 -4.19 -6.48
N VAL A 282 14.42 -4.52 -5.22
CA VAL A 282 13.74 -3.66 -4.26
C VAL A 282 14.60 -3.50 -3.02
N SER A 283 14.67 -2.30 -2.48
CA SER A 283 15.27 -2.04 -1.18
C SER A 283 14.51 -0.96 -0.44
N ALA A 284 14.46 -1.08 0.88
CA ALA A 284 13.90 -0.05 1.76
C ALA A 284 14.59 -0.05 3.12
N ALA A 285 14.66 1.13 3.74
CA ALA A 285 15.06 1.30 5.13
C ALA A 285 14.06 2.21 5.82
N ALA A 286 13.47 1.73 6.92
CA ALA A 286 12.46 2.46 7.66
C ALA A 286 12.70 2.37 9.17
N VAL A 287 12.56 3.49 9.86
CA VAL A 287 12.75 3.61 11.30
C VAL A 287 11.54 4.30 11.93
N ARG A 288 11.10 3.79 13.05
CA ARG A 288 10.15 4.47 13.91
C ARG A 288 10.74 4.66 15.31
N ASP A 289 10.84 5.91 15.70
CA ASP A 289 11.29 6.32 17.03
C ASP A 289 10.26 7.27 17.67
N THR A 290 10.63 7.92 18.76
CA THR A 290 9.77 8.87 19.48
C THR A 290 9.47 10.15 18.69
N ALA A 291 10.24 10.46 17.66
CA ALA A 291 10.04 11.63 16.79
C ALA A 291 9.01 11.35 15.68
N GLY A 292 8.86 10.09 15.27
CA GLY A 292 7.93 9.69 14.23
C GLY A 292 8.41 8.48 13.43
N THR A 293 7.84 8.30 12.24
CA THR A 293 8.22 7.24 11.30
C THR A 293 8.95 7.86 10.12
N ARG A 294 10.11 7.33 9.77
CA ARG A 294 10.91 7.74 8.60
C ARG A 294 11.08 6.56 7.66
N LEU A 295 10.86 6.78 6.39
CA LEU A 295 11.34 5.96 5.29
C LEU A 295 12.64 6.62 4.82
N GLU A 296 13.78 6.12 5.30
CA GLU A 296 15.09 6.74 5.03
C GLU A 296 15.51 6.54 3.58
N ALA A 297 15.19 5.37 3.03
CA ALA A 297 15.42 5.04 1.63
C ALA A 297 14.37 4.03 1.16
N PHE A 298 13.96 4.17 -0.09
CA PHE A 298 13.19 3.20 -0.85
C PHE A 298 13.68 3.22 -2.29
N GLN A 299 13.89 2.07 -2.88
CA GLN A 299 14.21 1.95 -4.30
C GLN A 299 13.55 0.72 -4.91
N ILE A 300 12.98 0.89 -6.10
CA ILE A 300 12.66 -0.21 -7.03
C ILE A 300 13.40 0.09 -8.33
N LYS A 301 14.18 -0.87 -8.80
CA LYS A 301 14.96 -0.73 -10.02
C LYS A 301 14.77 -1.94 -10.93
N THR A 302 14.46 -1.65 -12.18
CA THR A 302 14.39 -2.61 -13.29
C THR A 302 15.28 -2.10 -14.43
N ASP A 303 15.35 -2.83 -15.54
CA ASP A 303 16.01 -2.34 -16.76
C ASP A 303 15.27 -1.14 -17.38
N ALA A 304 13.96 -1.05 -17.13
CA ALA A 304 13.08 -0.02 -17.71
C ALA A 304 12.89 1.20 -16.81
N ALA A 305 13.03 1.07 -15.49
CA ALA A 305 12.76 2.16 -14.56
C ALA A 305 13.63 2.10 -13.29
N ASP A 306 13.90 3.25 -12.71
CA ASP A 306 14.49 3.42 -11.39
C ASP A 306 13.62 4.40 -10.60
N VAL A 307 13.03 3.92 -9.50
CA VAL A 307 12.17 4.70 -8.59
C VAL A 307 12.85 4.77 -7.24
N THR A 308 13.08 5.97 -6.74
CA THR A 308 13.56 6.18 -5.37
C THR A 308 12.59 7.04 -4.59
N ALA A 309 12.48 6.80 -3.29
CA ALA A 309 11.66 7.63 -2.41
C ALA A 309 12.23 7.69 -0.99
N SER A 310 11.87 8.77 -0.28
CA SER A 310 12.08 8.92 1.16
C SER A 310 10.90 9.66 1.78
N ALA A 311 10.64 9.44 3.07
CA ALA A 311 9.54 10.12 3.76
C ALA A 311 9.84 10.31 5.23
N ASP A 312 9.45 11.46 5.76
CA ASP A 312 9.36 11.75 7.20
C ASP A 312 7.89 11.94 7.57
N ILE A 313 7.37 11.12 8.48
CA ILE A 313 5.97 11.13 8.87
C ILE A 313 5.88 11.37 10.37
N THR A 314 5.35 12.52 10.73
CA THR A 314 5.08 12.90 12.14
C THR A 314 3.59 13.24 12.31
N SER A 315 3.15 13.41 13.54
CA SER A 315 1.78 13.87 13.82
C SER A 315 1.51 15.32 13.41
N ILE A 316 2.57 16.12 13.24
CA ILE A 316 2.48 17.56 12.95
C ILE A 316 2.75 17.83 11.47
N GLU A 317 3.76 17.20 10.90
CA GLU A 317 4.18 17.42 9.52
C GLU A 317 4.58 16.09 8.89
N SER A 318 4.32 15.96 7.58
CA SER A 318 4.87 14.86 6.79
C SER A 318 5.52 15.42 5.55
N ARG A 319 6.65 14.85 5.18
CA ARG A 319 7.38 15.20 3.95
C ARG A 319 7.76 13.93 3.22
N THR A 320 7.54 13.93 1.91
CA THR A 320 7.94 12.84 1.02
C THR A 320 8.73 13.43 -0.13
N LYS A 321 9.78 12.74 -0.54
CA LYS A 321 10.53 13.01 -1.76
C LYS A 321 10.55 11.75 -2.61
N PHE A 322 10.43 11.89 -3.93
CA PHE A 322 10.60 10.79 -4.86
C PHE A 322 11.27 11.24 -6.15
N ASP A 323 11.94 10.29 -6.80
CA ASP A 323 12.53 10.44 -8.11
C ASP A 323 12.19 9.18 -8.93
N LEU A 324 11.72 9.37 -10.17
CA LEU A 324 11.42 8.33 -11.14
C LEU A 324 12.20 8.61 -12.42
N THR A 325 12.89 7.61 -12.92
CA THR A 325 13.50 7.61 -14.26
C THR A 325 12.94 6.43 -15.05
N VAL A 326 12.50 6.67 -16.26
CA VAL A 326 12.02 5.64 -17.20
C VAL A 326 12.92 5.68 -18.44
N ALA A 327 13.44 4.52 -18.85
CA ALA A 327 14.38 4.41 -19.97
C ALA A 327 13.72 4.79 -21.31
N ASP A 328 12.45 4.40 -21.49
CA ASP A 328 11.65 4.78 -22.66
C ASP A 328 10.18 4.98 -22.26
N VAL A 329 9.70 6.21 -22.44
CA VAL A 329 8.31 6.58 -22.16
C VAL A 329 7.29 5.80 -23.02
N ALA A 330 7.73 5.19 -24.13
CA ALA A 330 6.89 4.33 -24.96
C ALA A 330 6.28 3.14 -24.18
N LEU A 331 6.89 2.73 -23.08
CA LEU A 331 6.35 1.70 -22.18
C LEU A 331 5.07 2.17 -21.47
N ILE A 332 4.92 3.47 -21.26
CA ILE A 332 3.78 4.11 -20.58
C ILE A 332 2.77 4.65 -21.60
N GLU A 333 3.25 5.39 -22.59
CA GLU A 333 2.47 5.93 -23.72
C GLU A 333 3.13 5.52 -25.04
N PRO A 334 2.62 4.49 -25.73
CA PRO A 334 3.25 3.93 -26.94
C PRO A 334 3.49 4.92 -28.09
N LYS A 335 2.81 6.06 -28.05
CA LYS A 335 2.95 7.11 -29.06
C LYS A 335 4.06 8.12 -28.77
N LEU A 336 4.70 8.03 -27.59
CA LEU A 336 5.86 8.84 -27.21
C LEU A 336 7.12 7.96 -27.19
N GLN A 337 8.28 8.54 -27.35
CA GLN A 337 9.57 7.84 -27.35
C GLN A 337 10.63 8.63 -26.60
N GLY A 338 11.60 7.90 -26.06
CA GLY A 338 12.76 8.44 -25.38
C GLY A 338 12.64 8.41 -23.85
N PRO A 339 13.68 8.83 -23.14
CA PRO A 339 13.71 8.80 -21.68
C PRO A 339 12.69 9.78 -21.07
N ALA A 340 12.19 9.41 -19.89
CA ALA A 340 11.37 10.29 -19.07
C ALA A 340 11.87 10.33 -17.63
N THR A 341 11.73 11.49 -16.99
CA THR A 341 12.06 11.70 -15.59
C THR A 341 10.92 12.41 -14.89
N LEU A 342 10.69 12.09 -13.62
CA LEU A 342 9.77 12.80 -12.75
C LEU A 342 10.38 12.80 -11.34
N SER A 343 10.60 13.96 -10.79
CA SER A 343 10.99 14.14 -9.40
C SER A 343 10.01 15.03 -8.67
N GLY A 344 9.88 14.85 -7.37
CA GLY A 344 8.98 15.69 -6.63
C GLY A 344 9.10 15.58 -5.14
N THR A 345 8.49 16.58 -4.50
CA THR A 345 8.29 16.61 -3.05
C THR A 345 6.81 16.83 -2.73
N ALA A 346 6.33 16.18 -1.68
CA ALA A 346 5.03 16.45 -1.11
C ALA A 346 5.20 16.75 0.39
N THR A 347 4.56 17.81 0.87
CA THR A 347 4.55 18.16 2.30
C THR A 347 3.12 18.30 2.78
N ARG A 348 2.82 17.73 3.95
CA ARG A 348 1.55 17.87 4.62
C ARG A 348 1.77 18.59 5.95
N ALA A 349 1.10 19.73 6.14
CA ALA A 349 1.13 20.51 7.37
C ALA A 349 0.12 19.98 8.41
N ALA A 350 0.25 20.42 9.66
CA ALA A 350 -0.64 20.06 10.77
C ALA A 350 -2.13 20.36 10.51
N ASN A 351 -2.44 21.42 9.76
CA ASN A 351 -3.80 21.78 9.36
C ASN A 351 -4.35 20.94 8.20
N GLY A 352 -3.59 19.93 7.73
CA GLY A 352 -3.97 19.07 6.63
C GLY A 352 -3.68 19.61 5.23
N THR A 353 -3.17 20.84 5.09
CA THR A 353 -2.75 21.40 3.78
C THR A 353 -1.63 20.54 3.20
N VAL A 354 -1.76 20.14 1.93
CA VAL A 354 -0.74 19.42 1.18
C VAL A 354 -0.19 20.33 0.09
N ASN A 355 1.15 20.49 0.05
CA ASN A 355 1.83 21.14 -1.05
C ASN A 355 2.64 20.08 -1.80
N ILE A 356 2.57 20.12 -3.12
CA ILE A 356 3.23 19.21 -4.04
C ILE A 356 4.05 20.04 -5.03
N ASP A 357 5.29 19.65 -5.24
CA ASP A 357 6.23 20.25 -6.17
C ASP A 357 6.77 19.13 -7.05
N LEU A 358 6.53 19.20 -8.37
CA LEU A 358 6.89 18.19 -9.35
C LEU A 358 7.68 18.80 -10.49
N ILE A 359 8.81 18.19 -10.82
CA ILE A 359 9.58 18.53 -12.01
C ILE A 359 9.68 17.26 -12.86
N GLY A 360 9.29 17.38 -14.13
CA GLY A 360 9.31 16.24 -15.06
C GLY A 360 9.90 16.61 -16.41
N GLY A 361 10.32 15.57 -17.14
CA GLY A 361 10.79 15.72 -18.51
C GLY A 361 10.52 14.46 -19.33
N ALA A 362 9.99 14.63 -20.53
CA ALA A 362 9.79 13.55 -21.51
C ALA A 362 9.64 14.15 -22.91
N ALA A 363 10.11 13.45 -23.94
CA ALA A 363 9.91 13.84 -25.34
C ALA A 363 10.28 15.31 -25.65
N ASP A 364 11.42 15.76 -25.14
CA ASP A 364 11.92 17.14 -25.26
C ASP A 364 11.01 18.22 -24.62
N THR A 365 10.20 17.81 -23.65
CA THR A 365 9.33 18.68 -22.84
C THR A 365 9.84 18.72 -21.41
N LEU A 366 9.89 19.92 -20.83
CA LEU A 366 10.05 20.12 -19.39
C LEU A 366 8.74 20.56 -18.79
N LEU A 367 8.40 19.99 -17.65
CA LEU A 367 7.18 20.30 -16.89
C LEU A 367 7.58 20.61 -15.45
N ASP A 368 7.11 21.74 -14.94
CA ASP A 368 7.20 22.14 -13.54
C ASP A 368 5.80 22.39 -13.01
N VAL A 369 5.41 21.70 -11.93
CA VAL A 369 4.05 21.76 -11.39
C VAL A 369 4.08 21.99 -9.90
N LEU A 370 3.47 23.05 -9.45
CA LEU A 370 3.18 23.32 -8.05
C LEU A 370 1.69 23.10 -7.79
N ALA A 371 1.34 22.25 -6.84
CA ALA A 371 -0.05 22.04 -6.45
C ALA A 371 -0.22 22.25 -4.94
N ARG A 372 -1.31 22.89 -4.57
CA ARG A 372 -1.71 23.09 -3.19
C ARG A 372 -3.13 22.61 -2.96
N ILE A 373 -3.28 21.68 -2.00
CA ILE A 373 -4.57 21.13 -1.61
C ILE A 373 -4.87 21.59 -0.19
N ASN A 374 -5.96 22.33 -0.03
CA ASN A 374 -6.39 22.81 1.28
C ASN A 374 -7.68 22.08 1.66
N PRO A 375 -7.71 21.39 2.81
CA PRO A 375 -8.95 20.84 3.34
C PRO A 375 -9.89 21.97 3.78
N THR A 376 -11.19 21.78 3.56
CA THR A 376 -12.27 22.68 3.99
C THR A 376 -13.31 21.89 4.75
N GLN A 377 -14.37 22.52 5.26
CA GLN A 377 -15.45 21.80 5.97
C GLN A 377 -16.28 20.93 5.01
N ASP A 378 -16.41 21.33 3.75
CA ASP A 378 -17.28 20.68 2.75
C ASP A 378 -16.49 19.85 1.72
N GLY A 379 -15.16 19.76 1.86
CA GLY A 379 -14.31 19.02 0.93
C GLY A 379 -12.87 19.51 0.89
N GLN A 380 -12.37 19.83 -0.29
CA GLN A 380 -11.02 20.37 -0.49
C GLN A 380 -10.97 21.30 -1.71
N THR A 381 -10.18 22.37 -1.62
CA THR A 381 -9.81 23.21 -2.76
C THR A 381 -8.44 22.78 -3.29
N VAL A 382 -8.24 22.89 -4.60
CA VAL A 382 -6.96 22.56 -5.25
C VAL A 382 -6.53 23.74 -6.12
N ALA A 383 -5.35 24.28 -5.85
CA ALA A 383 -4.70 25.28 -6.69
C ALA A 383 -3.49 24.63 -7.37
N ILE A 384 -3.39 24.75 -8.69
CA ILE A 384 -2.28 24.23 -9.49
C ILE A 384 -1.68 25.37 -10.29
N THR A 385 -0.35 25.45 -10.29
CA THR A 385 0.42 26.27 -11.22
C THR A 385 1.37 25.34 -11.95
N ALA A 386 1.39 25.40 -13.28
CA ALA A 386 2.28 24.58 -14.09
C ALA A 386 2.98 25.41 -15.16
N VAL A 387 4.25 25.12 -15.39
CA VAL A 387 5.02 25.63 -16.52
C VAL A 387 5.38 24.46 -17.41
N ALA A 388 4.99 24.53 -18.68
CA ALA A 388 5.32 23.54 -19.69
C ALA A 388 6.22 24.20 -20.77
N ASP A 389 7.43 23.68 -20.96
CA ASP A 389 8.36 24.09 -22.00
C ASP A 389 8.50 22.95 -23.01
N VAL A 390 7.84 23.11 -24.16
CA VAL A 390 7.77 22.10 -25.23
C VAL A 390 8.62 22.57 -26.40
N ALA A 391 9.81 21.99 -26.55
CA ALA A 391 10.73 22.38 -27.60
C ALA A 391 10.27 21.95 -29.01
N ASP A 392 9.53 20.85 -29.11
CA ASP A 392 9.01 20.35 -30.40
C ASP A 392 7.65 19.65 -30.24
N LEU A 393 6.59 20.32 -30.64
CA LEU A 393 5.21 19.82 -30.57
C LEU A 393 4.94 18.61 -31.52
N ARG A 394 5.78 18.35 -32.53
CA ARG A 394 5.66 17.20 -33.41
C ARG A 394 5.74 15.88 -32.64
N ARG A 395 6.43 15.87 -31.50
CA ARG A 395 6.49 14.72 -30.59
C ARG A 395 5.12 14.26 -30.11
N TYR A 396 4.16 15.18 -30.04
CA TYR A 396 2.81 14.96 -29.56
C TYR A 396 1.77 14.78 -30.68
N ALA A 397 2.18 14.84 -31.95
CA ALA A 397 1.29 14.72 -33.08
C ALA A 397 0.49 13.40 -33.07
N GLN A 398 1.16 12.27 -32.81
CA GLN A 398 0.50 10.97 -32.72
C GLN A 398 -0.44 10.83 -31.51
N VAL A 399 -0.10 11.44 -30.39
CA VAL A 399 -0.92 11.43 -29.17
C VAL A 399 -2.18 12.24 -29.39
N SER A 400 -2.05 13.46 -29.97
CA SER A 400 -3.17 14.37 -30.22
C SER A 400 -4.05 13.94 -31.40
N GLY A 401 -3.51 13.11 -32.31
CA GLY A 401 -4.15 12.78 -33.59
C GLY A 401 -4.22 13.96 -34.55
N ARG A 402 -3.33 14.96 -34.40
CA ARG A 402 -3.26 16.17 -35.22
C ARG A 402 -1.82 16.42 -35.67
N ASP A 403 -1.65 17.08 -36.78
CA ASP A 403 -0.33 17.47 -37.30
C ASP A 403 0.19 18.70 -36.54
N LEU A 404 0.60 18.48 -35.28
CA LEU A 404 1.19 19.51 -34.45
C LEU A 404 2.62 19.81 -34.91
N ALA A 405 3.03 21.07 -34.84
CA ALA A 405 4.40 21.50 -35.03
C ALA A 405 4.72 22.81 -34.26
N GLY A 406 5.99 23.18 -34.22
CA GLY A 406 6.48 24.36 -33.52
C GLY A 406 6.88 24.07 -32.08
N ALA A 407 7.11 25.15 -31.33
CA ALA A 407 7.47 25.12 -29.92
C ALA A 407 6.50 25.98 -29.09
N ALA A 408 6.32 25.66 -27.81
CA ALA A 408 5.50 26.44 -26.91
C ALA A 408 6.06 26.42 -25.49
N LYS A 409 6.04 27.58 -24.84
CA LYS A 409 6.27 27.70 -23.40
C LYS A 409 5.03 28.28 -22.77
N LEU A 410 4.39 27.52 -21.90
CA LEU A 410 3.07 27.82 -21.34
C LEU A 410 3.11 27.87 -19.83
N ASP A 411 2.53 28.90 -19.25
CA ASP A 411 2.19 29.04 -17.85
C ASP A 411 0.69 28.75 -17.69
N VAL A 412 0.35 27.80 -16.86
CA VAL A 412 -1.03 27.35 -16.62
C VAL A 412 -1.36 27.51 -15.14
N THR A 413 -2.50 28.14 -14.83
CA THR A 413 -3.06 28.12 -13.48
C THR A 413 -4.43 27.46 -13.50
N LEU A 414 -4.75 26.71 -12.47
CA LEU A 414 -6.04 26.06 -12.28
C LEU A 414 -6.43 26.08 -10.81
N ASP A 415 -7.56 26.69 -10.50
CA ASP A 415 -8.16 26.69 -9.18
C ASP A 415 -9.48 25.90 -9.23
N LEU A 416 -9.50 24.77 -8.54
CA LEU A 416 -10.66 23.90 -8.38
C LEU A 416 -11.32 24.17 -7.03
N LEU A 417 -12.62 24.38 -7.05
CA LEU A 417 -13.43 24.55 -5.85
C LEU A 417 -13.83 23.18 -5.25
N GLU A 418 -14.41 23.19 -4.08
CA GLU A 418 -14.75 22.03 -3.25
C GLU A 418 -15.58 20.96 -3.97
N ASP A 419 -16.49 21.37 -4.82
CA ASP A 419 -17.35 20.48 -5.62
C ASP A 419 -16.64 19.85 -6.83
N ARG A 420 -15.38 20.26 -7.12
CA ARG A 420 -14.58 19.86 -8.30
C ARG A 420 -15.26 20.06 -9.66
N GLN A 421 -16.37 20.77 -9.67
CA GLN A 421 -17.16 21.08 -10.86
C GLN A 421 -16.99 22.53 -11.26
N ARG A 422 -16.80 23.41 -10.29
CA ARG A 422 -16.48 24.82 -10.51
C ARG A 422 -14.97 25.02 -10.49
N PHE A 423 -14.48 25.72 -11.49
CA PHE A 423 -13.06 26.03 -11.58
C PHE A 423 -12.82 27.35 -12.31
N THR A 424 -11.65 27.92 -12.08
CA THR A 424 -11.07 28.98 -12.91
C THR A 424 -9.72 28.48 -13.43
N ALA A 425 -9.43 28.78 -14.70
CA ALA A 425 -8.15 28.44 -15.30
C ALA A 425 -7.65 29.60 -16.17
N SER A 426 -6.33 29.76 -16.19
CA SER A 426 -5.66 30.64 -17.15
C SER A 426 -4.50 29.90 -17.81
N VAL A 427 -4.26 30.22 -19.04
CA VAL A 427 -3.11 29.79 -19.83
C VAL A 427 -2.48 31.02 -20.44
N SER A 428 -1.19 31.22 -20.29
CA SER A 428 -0.44 32.26 -20.98
C SER A 428 0.92 31.72 -21.42
N GLY A 429 1.51 32.29 -22.44
CA GLY A 429 2.81 31.86 -22.87
C GLY A 429 3.26 32.40 -24.21
N THR A 430 4.36 31.83 -24.69
CA THR A 430 4.97 32.13 -25.97
C THR A 430 4.98 30.92 -26.89
N THR A 431 4.85 31.13 -28.17
CA THR A 431 4.89 30.11 -29.20
C THR A 431 5.88 30.49 -30.29
N ARG A 432 6.40 29.47 -31.01
CA ARG A 432 7.20 29.67 -32.20
C ARG A 432 6.77 28.70 -33.28
N ASP A 433 6.43 29.24 -34.46
CA ASP A 433 6.01 28.46 -35.61
C ASP A 433 4.93 27.41 -35.27
N LEU A 434 3.95 27.82 -34.43
CA LEU A 434 2.90 26.94 -33.95
C LEU A 434 2.00 26.47 -35.11
N ALA A 435 1.79 25.17 -35.18
CA ALA A 435 0.77 24.57 -36.05
C ALA A 435 -0.08 23.58 -35.23
N LEU A 436 -1.39 23.65 -35.41
CA LEU A 436 -2.40 22.85 -34.72
C LEU A 436 -3.03 21.75 -35.63
N GLY A 437 -2.53 21.62 -36.87
CA GLY A 437 -3.08 20.74 -37.90
C GLY A 437 -4.40 21.25 -38.46
N ILE A 438 -4.62 22.57 -38.45
CA ILE A 438 -5.81 23.22 -39.00
C ILE A 438 -5.36 24.16 -40.14
N THR A 439 -5.56 23.70 -41.37
CA THR A 439 -5.03 24.34 -42.59
C THR A 439 -5.35 25.84 -42.67
N GLN A 440 -6.49 26.28 -42.16
CA GLN A 440 -6.93 27.68 -42.20
C GLN A 440 -6.33 28.55 -41.08
N VAL A 441 -5.92 27.91 -39.97
CA VAL A 441 -5.43 28.60 -38.76
C VAL A 441 -3.90 28.61 -38.71
N ASP A 442 -3.26 27.51 -39.10
CA ASP A 442 -1.82 27.34 -39.01
C ASP A 442 -0.99 28.49 -39.67
N PRO A 443 -1.40 29.05 -40.82
CA PRO A 443 -0.69 30.18 -41.40
C PRO A 443 -0.70 31.45 -40.52
N LEU A 444 -1.74 31.60 -39.67
CA LEU A 444 -1.91 32.75 -38.77
C LEU A 444 -1.10 32.62 -37.47
N LEU A 445 -0.59 31.40 -37.19
CA LEU A 445 0.16 31.08 -35.98
C LEU A 445 1.68 30.99 -36.23
N ARG A 446 2.14 31.33 -37.44
CA ARG A 446 3.57 31.30 -37.81
C ARG A 446 4.34 32.42 -37.14
N GLY A 447 5.65 32.19 -36.97
CA GLY A 447 6.56 33.15 -36.36
C GLY A 447 6.53 33.07 -34.83
N ASP A 448 7.10 34.08 -34.20
CA ASP A 448 7.02 34.24 -32.75
C ASP A 448 5.64 34.74 -32.35
N GLY A 449 5.05 34.13 -31.33
CA GLY A 449 3.70 34.44 -30.88
C GLY A 449 3.55 34.49 -29.37
N THR A 450 2.48 35.14 -28.94
CA THR A 450 2.00 35.11 -27.55
C THR A 450 0.58 34.58 -27.50
N LEU A 451 0.27 33.84 -26.47
CA LEU A 451 -1.04 33.28 -26.16
C LEU A 451 -1.45 33.69 -24.73
N SER A 452 -2.68 34.14 -24.55
CA SER A 452 -3.29 34.30 -23.24
C SER A 452 -4.76 33.88 -23.32
N ALA A 453 -5.21 33.04 -22.41
CA ALA A 453 -6.61 32.63 -22.30
C ALA A 453 -7.03 32.54 -20.83
N GLN A 454 -8.25 32.99 -20.53
CA GLN A 454 -8.87 32.83 -19.21
C GLN A 454 -10.25 32.23 -19.39
N PHE A 455 -10.52 31.15 -18.66
CA PHE A 455 -11.80 30.47 -18.73
C PHE A 455 -12.22 29.95 -17.36
N SER A 456 -13.51 29.81 -17.17
CA SER A 456 -14.08 29.30 -15.94
C SER A 456 -15.31 28.45 -16.19
N ARG A 457 -15.62 27.63 -15.22
CA ARG A 457 -16.89 26.89 -15.13
C ARG A 457 -17.58 27.31 -13.84
N ALA A 458 -18.75 27.95 -13.96
CA ALA A 458 -19.50 28.48 -12.82
C ALA A 458 -20.56 27.48 -12.28
N GLY A 459 -20.87 26.41 -13.00
CA GLY A 459 -21.84 25.36 -12.65
C GLY A 459 -21.74 24.18 -13.60
N LEU A 460 -22.68 23.25 -13.52
CA LEU A 460 -22.63 22.01 -14.32
C LEU A 460 -22.62 22.28 -15.83
N ASP A 461 -23.34 23.31 -16.28
CA ASP A 461 -23.59 23.55 -17.70
C ASP A 461 -23.11 24.90 -18.20
N GLN A 462 -22.44 25.71 -17.37
CA GLN A 462 -22.04 27.06 -17.75
C GLN A 462 -20.52 27.20 -17.84
N PHE A 463 -20.00 27.36 -19.05
CA PHE A 463 -18.61 27.71 -19.36
C PHE A 463 -18.51 29.18 -19.75
N ILE A 464 -17.48 29.86 -19.30
CA ILE A 464 -17.20 31.25 -19.58
C ILE A 464 -15.77 31.36 -20.10
N LEU A 465 -15.60 31.84 -21.33
CA LEU A 465 -14.33 32.29 -21.87
C LEU A 465 -14.25 33.79 -21.60
N GLN A 466 -13.55 34.20 -20.56
CA GLN A 466 -13.40 35.60 -20.21
C GLN A 466 -12.58 36.33 -21.28
N SER A 467 -11.50 35.72 -21.73
CA SER A 467 -10.67 36.26 -22.81
C SER A 467 -9.88 35.15 -23.49
N LEU A 468 -9.63 35.30 -24.75
CA LEU A 468 -8.60 34.65 -25.53
C LEU A 468 -7.90 35.72 -26.35
N ASP A 469 -6.60 35.84 -26.22
CA ASP A 469 -5.73 36.71 -26.99
C ASP A 469 -4.59 35.88 -27.58
N VAL A 470 -4.48 35.87 -28.90
CA VAL A 470 -3.37 35.26 -29.64
C VAL A 470 -2.79 36.33 -30.54
N ALA A 471 -1.52 36.62 -30.39
CA ALA A 471 -0.82 37.58 -31.23
C ALA A 471 0.44 36.93 -31.79
N THR A 472 0.60 36.94 -33.08
CA THR A 472 1.76 36.46 -33.84
C THR A 472 2.23 37.54 -34.82
N ASP A 473 3.32 37.26 -35.54
CA ASP A 473 3.75 38.13 -36.65
C ASP A 473 2.71 38.16 -37.78
N ALA A 474 1.87 37.12 -37.89
CA ALA A 474 0.91 36.94 -38.97
C ALA A 474 -0.50 37.48 -38.65
N ALA A 475 -0.93 37.47 -37.39
CA ALA A 475 -2.29 37.83 -37.00
C ALA A 475 -2.43 38.19 -35.51
N LYS A 476 -3.48 38.95 -35.19
CA LYS A 476 -3.99 39.11 -33.83
C LYS A 476 -5.43 38.60 -33.78
N ILE A 477 -5.69 37.64 -32.89
CA ILE A 477 -7.00 37.02 -32.70
C ILE A 477 -7.43 37.22 -31.26
N THR A 478 -8.66 37.71 -31.07
CA THR A 478 -9.27 37.83 -29.74
C THR A 478 -10.61 37.11 -29.72
N ALA A 479 -10.98 36.52 -28.60
CA ALA A 479 -12.30 35.95 -28.40
C ALA A 479 -12.73 36.07 -26.93
N SER A 480 -14.05 36.19 -26.73
CA SER A 480 -14.67 36.06 -25.41
C SER A 480 -16.10 35.51 -25.57
N GLY A 481 -16.63 34.90 -24.53
CA GLY A 481 -17.98 34.36 -24.61
C GLY A 481 -18.38 33.53 -23.42
N GLN A 482 -19.62 33.08 -23.45
CA GLN A 482 -20.16 32.17 -22.47
C GLN A 482 -21.15 31.21 -23.14
N GLY A 483 -21.29 30.01 -22.58
CA GLY A 483 -22.26 29.05 -23.10
C GLY A 483 -22.39 27.82 -22.24
N GLY A 484 -23.49 27.11 -22.42
CA GLY A 484 -23.78 25.83 -21.81
C GLY A 484 -24.09 24.74 -22.86
N LEU A 485 -24.03 23.50 -22.46
CA LEU A 485 -24.33 22.35 -23.34
C LEU A 485 -25.79 22.36 -23.83
N ALA A 486 -26.72 22.94 -23.05
CA ALA A 486 -28.15 23.04 -23.32
C ALA A 486 -28.73 24.42 -23.11
N GLY A 487 -27.92 25.48 -23.02
CA GLY A 487 -28.35 26.85 -22.68
C GLY A 487 -27.99 27.87 -23.72
N ALA A 488 -28.19 29.15 -23.36
CA ALA A 488 -27.77 30.29 -24.16
C ALA A 488 -26.26 30.25 -24.43
N VAL A 489 -25.88 30.63 -25.64
CA VAL A 489 -24.47 30.79 -26.05
C VAL A 489 -24.27 32.21 -26.55
N ASN A 490 -23.18 32.83 -26.16
CA ASN A 490 -22.74 34.12 -26.69
C ASN A 490 -21.21 34.03 -26.90
N LEU A 491 -20.77 34.30 -28.11
CA LEU A 491 -19.36 34.26 -28.50
C LEU A 491 -19.05 35.43 -29.43
N ASP A 492 -18.10 36.25 -29.02
CA ASP A 492 -17.52 37.32 -29.79
C ASP A 492 -16.09 36.99 -30.19
N MET A 493 -15.76 37.13 -31.46
CA MET A 493 -14.42 36.93 -31.98
C MET A 493 -13.99 38.08 -32.89
N ALA A 494 -12.73 38.44 -32.85
CA ALA A 494 -12.12 39.38 -33.77
C ALA A 494 -10.77 38.85 -34.26
N ALA A 495 -10.49 39.08 -35.53
CA ALA A 495 -9.20 38.74 -36.13
C ALA A 495 -8.68 39.96 -36.93
N ASP A 496 -7.45 40.36 -36.72
CA ASP A 496 -6.70 41.36 -37.45
C ASP A 496 -5.49 40.71 -38.10
N ILE A 497 -5.46 40.70 -39.41
CA ILE A 497 -4.41 40.08 -40.24
C ILE A 497 -3.77 41.19 -41.07
N PRO A 498 -2.53 41.61 -40.76
CA PRO A 498 -1.88 42.73 -41.42
C PRO A 498 -1.69 42.56 -42.94
N ASP A 499 -1.48 41.30 -43.37
CA ASP A 499 -1.35 40.99 -44.80
C ASP A 499 -2.06 39.66 -45.15
N ALA A 500 -3.06 39.77 -46.01
CA ALA A 500 -3.86 38.65 -46.51
C ALA A 500 -3.03 37.59 -47.25
N ALA A 501 -1.83 37.91 -47.71
CA ALA A 501 -0.92 36.97 -48.38
C ALA A 501 -0.55 35.76 -47.50
N VAL A 502 -0.70 35.87 -46.16
CA VAL A 502 -0.47 34.72 -45.25
C VAL A 502 -1.54 33.65 -45.38
N LEU A 503 -2.75 33.99 -45.85
CA LEU A 503 -3.83 33.03 -46.10
C LEU A 503 -3.79 32.48 -47.53
N ASP A 504 -3.54 33.36 -48.49
CA ASP A 504 -3.43 32.99 -49.93
C ASP A 504 -2.48 33.99 -50.64
N GLN A 505 -1.50 33.50 -51.37
CA GLN A 505 -0.50 34.29 -52.09
C GLN A 505 -1.12 35.19 -53.17
N GLY A 506 -2.37 34.96 -53.58
CA GLY A 506 -3.10 35.79 -54.51
C GLY A 506 -3.76 37.01 -53.87
N LEU A 507 -3.75 37.11 -52.52
CA LEU A 507 -4.29 38.19 -51.77
C LEU A 507 -3.18 39.17 -51.26
N SER A 508 -3.53 40.41 -50.98
CA SER A 508 -2.60 41.36 -50.37
C SER A 508 -3.35 42.45 -49.61
N GLY A 509 -2.72 42.98 -48.54
CA GLY A 509 -3.26 44.02 -47.69
C GLY A 509 -4.01 43.47 -46.46
N PRO A 510 -4.46 44.39 -45.58
CA PRO A 510 -5.00 44.01 -44.28
C PRO A 510 -6.42 43.42 -44.36
N ILE A 511 -6.68 42.42 -43.45
CA ILE A 511 -8.02 41.87 -43.21
C ILE A 511 -8.40 42.13 -41.76
N ASN A 512 -9.60 42.64 -41.55
CA ASN A 512 -10.23 42.73 -40.25
C ASN A 512 -11.56 41.97 -40.30
N ALA A 513 -11.71 40.98 -39.42
CA ALA A 513 -12.92 40.17 -39.31
C ALA A 513 -13.49 40.22 -37.90
N THR A 514 -14.80 40.33 -37.76
CA THR A 514 -15.49 40.12 -36.49
C THR A 514 -16.64 39.15 -36.68
N ILE A 515 -16.80 38.28 -35.73
CA ILE A 515 -17.86 37.26 -35.69
C ILE A 515 -18.52 37.37 -34.31
N ALA A 516 -19.83 37.58 -34.30
CA ALA A 516 -20.63 37.47 -33.10
C ALA A 516 -21.69 36.39 -33.32
N VAL A 517 -21.73 35.44 -32.40
CA VAL A 517 -22.69 34.31 -32.41
C VAL A 517 -23.48 34.39 -31.12
N SER A 518 -24.79 34.37 -31.19
CA SER A 518 -25.65 34.23 -30.02
C SER A 518 -26.70 33.15 -30.27
N ARG A 519 -27.05 32.42 -29.23
CA ARG A 519 -28.15 31.45 -29.20
C ARG A 519 -28.87 31.60 -27.87
N ASP A 520 -30.18 31.74 -27.90
CA ASP A 520 -31.01 31.81 -26.70
C ASP A 520 -31.36 30.43 -26.13
N GLU A 521 -32.04 30.37 -24.99
CA GLU A 521 -32.50 29.13 -24.38
C GLU A 521 -33.56 28.37 -25.20
N ALA A 522 -34.23 29.06 -26.14
CA ALA A 522 -35.21 28.49 -27.04
C ALA A 522 -34.58 28.00 -28.37
N GLU A 523 -33.23 27.90 -28.40
CA GLU A 523 -32.42 27.49 -29.57
C GLU A 523 -32.49 28.42 -30.79
N ASN A 524 -33.04 29.65 -30.65
CA ASN A 524 -32.93 30.62 -31.72
C ASN A 524 -31.53 31.23 -31.70
N GLY A 525 -30.90 31.26 -32.84
CA GLY A 525 -29.53 31.76 -32.98
C GLY A 525 -29.43 32.92 -33.95
N ASP A 526 -28.61 33.91 -33.60
CA ASP A 526 -28.20 34.99 -34.47
C ASP A 526 -26.70 34.88 -34.76
N VAL A 527 -26.32 35.16 -35.99
CA VAL A 527 -24.91 35.20 -36.43
C VAL A 527 -24.67 36.52 -37.14
N ALA A 528 -23.74 37.31 -36.64
CA ALA A 528 -23.29 38.53 -37.31
C ALA A 528 -21.82 38.38 -37.71
N ILE A 529 -21.54 38.49 -38.99
CA ILE A 529 -20.17 38.45 -39.53
C ILE A 529 -19.91 39.76 -40.24
N ARG A 530 -18.82 40.41 -39.90
CA ARG A 530 -18.29 41.57 -40.62
C ARG A 530 -16.87 41.24 -41.07
N PHE A 531 -16.65 41.46 -42.33
CA PHE A 531 -15.35 41.25 -42.96
C PHE A 531 -14.98 42.52 -43.73
N ASN A 532 -13.80 43.04 -43.50
CA ASN A 532 -13.22 44.15 -44.22
C ASN A 532 -11.84 43.74 -44.72
N GLY A 533 -11.70 43.61 -46.01
CA GLY A 533 -10.47 43.19 -46.68
C GLY A 533 -10.17 44.01 -47.93
N PRO A 534 -9.08 43.74 -48.65
CA PRO A 534 -8.64 44.50 -49.79
C PRO A 534 -9.73 44.59 -50.86
N GLY A 535 -10.32 45.77 -51.03
CA GLY A 535 -11.37 46.04 -52.04
C GLY A 535 -12.73 45.37 -51.80
N THR A 536 -12.95 44.77 -50.61
CA THR A 536 -14.18 44.02 -50.31
C THR A 536 -14.62 44.27 -48.86
N VAL A 537 -15.87 44.65 -48.67
CA VAL A 537 -16.54 44.70 -47.37
C VAL A 537 -17.76 43.81 -47.42
N VAL A 538 -17.83 42.85 -46.52
CA VAL A 538 -18.96 41.93 -46.37
C VAL A 538 -19.57 42.09 -45.00
N SER A 539 -20.89 42.23 -44.92
CA SER A 539 -21.62 42.14 -43.65
C SER A 539 -22.78 41.17 -43.85
N LEU A 540 -22.80 40.14 -43.05
CA LEU A 540 -23.87 39.11 -43.00
C LEU A 540 -24.50 39.17 -41.62
N GLN A 541 -25.82 39.16 -41.56
CA GLN A 541 -26.59 39.05 -40.33
C GLN A 541 -27.75 38.08 -40.61
N GLY A 542 -27.89 37.07 -39.82
CA GLY A 542 -28.95 36.08 -39.98
C GLY A 542 -29.36 35.47 -38.67
#